data_cebc9d011d732f6b17511d24b5184490
#
_entry.id   cebc9d011d732f6b17511d24b5184490
#
_cell.length_a   1.000
_cell.length_b   1.000
_cell.length_c   1.000
_cell.angle_alpha   90.00
_cell.angle_beta   90.00
_cell.angle_gamma   90.00
#
_symmetry.space_group_name_H-M   'P 1'
#
loop_
_entity.id
_entity.type
_entity.pdbx_description
1 polymer ?
#
loop_
_entity_poly.entity_id
_entity_poly.type
_entity_poly.pdbx_seq_one_letter_code
_entity_poly.pdbx_strand_id
1 'polypeptide(L)'
;TRTPVPADAHLPSVIRTPFPAGAVDPGSEAALLDLVLAASQENDQPVNPSTEFPSGTERVYAFFTLSGMARNVPWSHVWYGEIDGRMVEVWSQLELWPYEAPQGFTWRYLNCRDGHYELHVYVGRELQKRISFTVGDE
;
A
#
# COMPACT_ATOMS: atom_id res chain seq x y z
N THR A 1 15.99 -18.40 12.09
CA THR A 1 14.72 -17.90 11.57
C THR A 1 14.81 -17.67 10.08
N ARG A 2 13.85 -18.13 9.38
CA ARG A 2 13.85 -18.01 7.97
C ARG A 2 13.29 -16.68 7.53
N THR A 3 14.03 -15.98 6.66
CA THR A 3 13.55 -14.75 6.09
C THR A 3 12.63 -15.08 4.92
N PRO A 4 11.41 -14.52 4.88
CA PRO A 4 10.54 -14.75 3.74
C PRO A 4 11.20 -14.26 2.46
N VAL A 5 10.85 -14.87 1.34
CA VAL A 5 11.30 -14.40 0.04
C VAL A 5 10.84 -12.95 -0.12
N PRO A 6 11.75 -12.03 -0.46
CA PRO A 6 11.32 -10.64 -0.63
C PRO A 6 10.21 -10.54 -1.67
N ALA A 7 9.19 -9.78 -1.36
CA ALA A 7 8.06 -9.65 -2.26
C ALA A 7 8.47 -9.07 -3.61
N ASP A 8 9.45 -8.18 -3.60
CA ASP A 8 9.88 -7.55 -4.84
C ASP A 8 10.79 -8.44 -5.69
N ALA A 9 11.13 -9.65 -5.21
CA ALA A 9 11.79 -10.63 -6.07
C ALA A 9 10.89 -11.08 -7.20
N HIS A 10 9.56 -10.95 -6.98
CA HIS A 10 8.56 -11.24 -8.00
C HIS A 10 7.65 -10.04 -8.06
N LEU A 11 7.51 -9.45 -9.23
CA LEU A 11 6.65 -8.29 -9.38
C LEU A 11 5.20 -8.67 -9.05
N PRO A 12 4.48 -7.78 -8.38
CA PRO A 12 3.06 -8.06 -8.09
C PRO A 12 2.22 -8.06 -9.36
N SER A 13 1.05 -8.67 -9.25
CA SER A 13 0.18 -8.83 -10.41
C SER A 13 -0.19 -7.49 -11.06
N VAL A 14 -0.43 -6.45 -10.26
CA VAL A 14 -0.83 -5.15 -10.81
C VAL A 14 0.30 -4.49 -11.61
N ILE A 15 1.56 -4.88 -11.34
CA ILE A 15 2.70 -4.30 -12.05
C ILE A 15 3.04 -5.13 -13.28
N ARG A 16 2.77 -6.44 -13.26
CA ARG A 16 3.07 -7.34 -14.37
C ARG A 16 2.11 -7.17 -15.54
N THR A 17 0.89 -6.71 -15.26
CA THR A 17 -0.10 -6.53 -16.32
C THR A 17 0.03 -5.16 -16.94
N PRO A 18 -0.38 -4.99 -18.20
CA PRO A 18 -0.40 -3.65 -18.81
C PRO A 18 -1.34 -2.73 -18.05
N PHE A 19 -0.98 -1.46 -18.01
CA PHE A 19 -1.85 -0.48 -17.38
C PHE A 19 -3.10 -0.26 -18.23
N PRO A 20 -4.21 0.19 -17.61
CA PRO A 20 -5.44 0.45 -18.36
C PRO A 20 -5.25 1.49 -19.44
N ALA A 21 -6.09 1.44 -20.45
CA ALA A 21 -6.12 2.47 -21.47
C ALA A 21 -6.38 3.83 -20.80
N GLY A 22 -5.67 4.85 -21.22
CA GLY A 22 -5.82 6.17 -20.64
C GLY A 22 -4.85 6.46 -19.51
N ALA A 23 -4.09 5.46 -19.06
CA ALA A 23 -3.07 5.70 -18.04
C ALA A 23 -1.99 6.61 -18.60
N VAL A 24 -1.54 7.54 -17.76
CA VAL A 24 -0.53 8.54 -18.10
C VAL A 24 0.75 8.21 -17.37
N ASP A 25 1.89 8.28 -18.05
CA ASP A 25 3.16 8.00 -17.39
C ASP A 25 3.41 8.99 -16.27
N PRO A 26 3.90 8.54 -15.11
CA PRO A 26 4.25 9.46 -14.04
C PRO A 26 5.38 10.38 -14.45
N GLY A 27 5.30 11.62 -14.05
CA GLY A 27 6.42 12.53 -14.21
C GLY A 27 7.52 12.19 -13.21
N SER A 28 8.68 12.81 -13.40
CA SER A 28 9.83 12.55 -12.54
C SER A 28 9.60 13.00 -11.10
N GLU A 29 8.61 13.85 -10.86
CA GLU A 29 8.32 14.36 -9.53
C GLU A 29 7.20 13.58 -8.84
N ALA A 30 6.57 12.62 -9.52
CA ALA A 30 5.50 11.82 -8.92
C ALA A 30 6.09 10.93 -7.83
N ALA A 31 5.55 11.04 -6.63
CA ALA A 31 6.12 10.32 -5.48
C ALA A 31 5.12 10.19 -4.36
N LEU A 32 5.32 9.16 -3.55
CA LEU A 32 4.63 9.02 -2.28
C LEU A 32 5.44 9.79 -1.24
N LEU A 33 4.82 10.79 -0.63
CA LEU A 33 5.49 11.60 0.38
C LEU A 33 5.37 11.00 1.77
N ASP A 34 4.25 10.35 2.06
CA ASP A 34 4.00 9.86 3.40
C ASP A 34 3.08 8.66 3.35
N LEU A 35 3.30 7.72 4.26
CA LEU A 35 2.51 6.51 4.40
C LEU A 35 2.35 6.22 5.88
N VAL A 36 1.11 6.22 6.35
CA VAL A 36 0.80 6.05 7.77
C VAL A 36 -0.22 4.93 7.90
N LEU A 37 -0.05 4.07 8.88
CA LEU A 37 -0.98 2.98 9.18
C LEU A 37 -1.69 3.24 10.49
N ALA A 38 -2.97 2.85 10.57
CA ALA A 38 -3.74 2.97 11.79
C ALA A 38 -4.88 1.96 11.75
N ALA A 39 -5.37 1.56 12.92
CA ALA A 39 -6.47 0.61 13.01
C ALA A 39 -7.84 1.29 12.86
N SER A 40 -7.88 2.61 12.88
CA SER A 40 -9.13 3.34 12.70
C SER A 40 -8.85 4.72 12.11
N GLN A 41 -9.92 5.33 11.63
CA GLN A 41 -9.83 6.66 11.08
C GLN A 41 -10.97 7.51 11.62
N GLU A 42 -10.76 8.82 11.63
CA GLU A 42 -11.77 9.77 12.04
C GLU A 42 -11.64 10.98 11.14
N ASN A 43 -12.71 11.31 10.42
CA ASN A 43 -12.70 12.42 9.48
C ASN A 43 -11.55 12.26 8.47
N ASP A 44 -11.35 11.04 7.98
CA ASP A 44 -10.33 10.70 7.00
C ASP A 44 -8.90 10.88 7.51
N GLN A 45 -8.73 10.93 8.83
CA GLN A 45 -7.41 11.05 9.43
C GLN A 45 -7.11 9.81 10.26
N PRO A 46 -5.84 9.40 10.33
CA PRO A 46 -5.50 8.22 11.14
C PRO A 46 -5.66 8.52 12.63
N VAL A 47 -6.11 7.50 13.36
CA VAL A 47 -6.23 7.58 14.81
C VAL A 47 -5.18 6.64 15.40
N ASN A 48 -4.29 7.22 16.22
CA ASN A 48 -3.21 6.47 16.89
C ASN A 48 -2.38 5.64 15.91
N PRO A 49 -1.64 6.30 15.00
CA PRO A 49 -0.83 5.57 14.02
C PRO A 49 0.15 4.61 14.68
N SER A 50 0.32 3.44 14.07
CA SER A 50 1.19 2.42 14.60
C SER A 50 1.52 1.42 13.49
N THR A 51 2.51 0.57 13.75
CA THR A 51 2.78 -0.59 12.93
C THR A 51 2.59 -1.89 13.71
N GLU A 52 2.11 -1.78 14.96
CA GLU A 52 1.83 -2.95 15.79
C GLU A 52 0.42 -2.79 16.33
N PHE A 53 -0.43 -3.73 15.99
CA PHE A 53 -1.85 -3.66 16.35
C PHE A 53 -2.22 -4.85 17.22
N PRO A 54 -3.16 -4.67 18.17
CA PRO A 54 -3.52 -5.76 19.06
C PRO A 54 -4.23 -6.90 18.32
N SER A 55 -4.15 -8.07 18.91
CA SER A 55 -4.88 -9.24 18.42
C SER A 55 -6.36 -8.90 18.30
N GLY A 56 -6.98 -9.36 17.22
CA GLY A 56 -8.38 -9.10 16.97
C GLY A 56 -8.66 -7.86 16.16
N THR A 57 -7.62 -7.10 15.79
CA THR A 57 -7.78 -5.97 14.89
C THR A 57 -8.27 -6.49 13.54
N GLU A 58 -9.42 -5.98 13.09
CA GLU A 58 -10.05 -6.48 11.86
C GLU A 58 -9.69 -5.70 10.63
N ARG A 59 -9.25 -4.46 10.77
CA ARG A 59 -8.87 -3.61 9.66
C ARG A 59 -7.64 -2.82 10.00
N VAL A 60 -6.76 -2.67 9.02
CA VAL A 60 -5.66 -1.74 9.10
C VAL A 60 -5.79 -0.80 7.92
N TYR A 61 -5.83 0.48 8.22
CA TYR A 61 -5.97 1.54 7.22
C TYR A 61 -4.60 2.07 6.87
N ALA A 62 -4.42 2.36 5.60
CA ALA A 62 -3.20 2.99 5.11
C ALA A 62 -3.57 4.35 4.55
N PHE A 63 -2.83 5.37 4.95
CA PHE A 63 -3.08 6.75 4.55
C PHE A 63 -1.91 7.20 3.69
N PHE A 64 -2.21 7.62 2.47
CA PHE A 64 -1.21 7.94 1.45
C PHE A 64 -1.24 9.42 1.15
N THR A 65 -0.07 10.05 1.16
CA THR A 65 0.09 11.42 0.66
C THR A 65 0.96 11.34 -0.57
N LEU A 66 0.42 11.75 -1.71
CA LEU A 66 1.10 11.68 -2.99
C LEU A 66 1.32 13.08 -3.54
N SER A 67 2.39 13.24 -4.29
CA SER A 67 2.80 14.53 -4.84
C SER A 67 3.30 14.35 -6.26
N GLY A 68 3.24 15.41 -7.06
CA GLY A 68 3.71 15.35 -8.45
C GLY A 68 2.84 14.50 -9.35
N MET A 69 1.62 14.24 -8.93
CA MET A 69 0.70 13.41 -9.68
C MET A 69 -0.05 14.24 -10.73
N ALA A 70 -0.66 13.56 -11.68
CA ALA A 70 -1.54 14.16 -12.65
C ALA A 70 -2.69 13.20 -12.86
N ARG A 71 -3.79 13.69 -13.43
CA ARG A 71 -4.95 12.84 -13.67
C ARG A 71 -4.53 11.63 -14.50
N ASN A 72 -4.99 10.46 -14.08
CA ASN A 72 -4.75 9.16 -14.73
C ASN A 72 -3.34 8.62 -14.60
N VAL A 73 -2.50 9.22 -13.75
CA VAL A 73 -1.22 8.59 -13.39
C VAL A 73 -1.54 7.36 -12.55
N PRO A 74 -1.05 6.17 -12.92
CA PRO A 74 -1.34 4.96 -12.16
C PRO A 74 -0.52 4.90 -10.88
N TRP A 75 -1.16 4.46 -9.82
CA TRP A 75 -0.48 4.13 -8.57
C TRP A 75 -1.15 2.88 -8.01
N SER A 76 -0.41 2.13 -7.22
CA SER A 76 -0.97 0.90 -6.71
C SER A 76 -0.48 0.62 -5.31
N HIS A 77 -1.30 -0.12 -4.58
CA HIS A 77 -0.96 -0.61 -3.26
C HIS A 77 -1.12 -2.13 -3.28
N VAL A 78 -0.11 -2.79 -2.76
CA VAL A 78 -0.04 -4.24 -2.77
C VAL A 78 0.21 -4.70 -1.34
N TRP A 79 -0.67 -5.54 -0.85
CA TRP A 79 -0.63 -6.01 0.53
C TRP A 79 -0.21 -7.47 0.55
N TYR A 80 0.75 -7.77 1.40
CA TYR A 80 1.26 -9.13 1.57
C TYR A 80 1.00 -9.58 3.00
N GLY A 81 0.65 -10.86 3.15
CA GLY A 81 0.52 -11.47 4.45
C GLY A 81 1.41 -12.69 4.53
N GLU A 82 1.92 -12.98 5.71
CA GLU A 82 2.77 -14.14 5.89
C GLU A 82 1.90 -15.39 6.06
N ILE A 83 2.12 -16.37 5.19
CA ILE A 83 1.44 -17.65 5.22
C ILE A 83 2.53 -18.72 5.13
N ASP A 84 2.63 -19.56 6.16
CA ASP A 84 3.62 -20.65 6.21
C ASP A 84 5.04 -20.13 5.98
N GLY A 85 5.36 -19.00 6.61
CA GLY A 85 6.70 -18.43 6.53
C GLY A 85 7.02 -17.69 5.25
N ARG A 86 6.03 -17.45 4.42
CA ARG A 86 6.22 -16.74 3.15
C ARG A 86 5.30 -15.53 3.08
N MET A 87 5.81 -14.47 2.50
CA MET A 87 4.97 -13.31 2.21
C MET A 87 4.24 -13.57 0.90
N VAL A 88 2.93 -13.55 0.97
CA VAL A 88 2.05 -13.86 -0.16
C VAL A 88 1.17 -12.65 -0.44
N GLU A 89 1.03 -12.29 -1.70
CA GLU A 89 0.13 -11.19 -2.08
C GLU A 89 -1.30 -11.58 -1.71
N VAL A 90 -1.91 -10.83 -0.78
CA VAL A 90 -3.28 -11.11 -0.34
C VAL A 90 -4.28 -10.14 -0.90
N TRP A 91 -3.85 -8.95 -1.31
CA TRP A 91 -4.71 -7.94 -1.91
C TRP A 91 -3.86 -6.94 -2.66
N SER A 92 -4.35 -6.52 -3.81
CA SER A 92 -3.68 -5.45 -4.53
C SER A 92 -4.70 -4.71 -5.37
N GLN A 93 -4.40 -3.46 -5.65
CA GLN A 93 -5.27 -2.65 -6.49
C GLN A 93 -4.45 -1.59 -7.17
N LEU A 94 -4.68 -1.46 -8.47
CA LEU A 94 -4.12 -0.38 -9.27
C LEU A 94 -5.21 0.65 -9.46
N GLU A 95 -4.87 1.92 -9.24
CA GLU A 95 -5.81 3.02 -9.37
C GLU A 95 -5.20 4.09 -10.26
N LEU A 96 -6.05 4.81 -10.96
CA LEU A 96 -5.62 5.98 -11.70
C LEU A 96 -5.93 7.20 -10.84
N TRP A 97 -4.96 8.11 -10.73
CA TRP A 97 -5.13 9.31 -9.92
C TRP A 97 -6.32 10.11 -10.45
N PRO A 98 -7.34 10.36 -9.63
CA PRO A 98 -8.58 10.95 -10.14
C PRO A 98 -8.61 12.46 -10.14
N TYR A 99 -7.56 13.10 -9.63
CA TYR A 99 -7.59 14.53 -9.38
C TYR A 99 -6.73 15.30 -10.37
N GLU A 100 -7.13 16.56 -10.63
CA GLU A 100 -6.28 17.47 -11.38
C GLU A 100 -5.15 17.99 -10.54
N ALA A 101 -5.36 18.07 -9.21
CA ALA A 101 -4.35 18.58 -8.31
C ALA A 101 -3.17 17.62 -8.24
N PRO A 102 -1.94 18.13 -8.25
CA PRO A 102 -0.76 17.26 -8.22
C PRO A 102 -0.50 16.62 -6.86
N GLN A 103 -1.07 17.17 -5.79
CA GLN A 103 -0.87 16.62 -4.45
C GLN A 103 -2.22 16.27 -3.85
N GLY A 104 -2.27 15.16 -3.16
CA GLY A 104 -3.49 14.74 -2.53
C GLY A 104 -3.28 13.67 -1.49
N PHE A 105 -4.33 13.42 -0.77
CA PHE A 105 -4.35 12.51 0.37
C PHE A 105 -5.50 11.55 0.17
N THR A 106 -5.24 10.27 0.40
CA THR A 106 -6.29 9.26 0.30
C THR A 106 -5.97 8.12 1.24
N TRP A 107 -6.96 7.25 1.48
CA TRP A 107 -6.71 6.10 2.34
C TRP A 107 -7.43 4.87 1.79
N ARG A 108 -6.89 3.71 2.14
CA ARG A 108 -7.43 2.40 1.80
C ARG A 108 -7.26 1.51 3.02
N TYR A 109 -7.89 0.35 3.01
CA TYR A 109 -7.73 -0.55 4.14
C TYR A 109 -7.66 -2.00 3.67
N LEU A 110 -7.12 -2.82 4.57
CA LEU A 110 -7.09 -4.26 4.39
C LEU A 110 -7.83 -4.90 5.57
N ASN A 111 -8.69 -5.86 5.27
CA ASN A 111 -9.27 -6.69 6.31
C ASN A 111 -8.19 -7.66 6.77
N CYS A 112 -7.94 -7.69 8.07
CA CYS A 112 -6.81 -8.41 8.62
C CYS A 112 -7.25 -9.43 9.63
N ARG A 113 -6.36 -10.36 9.92
CA ARG A 113 -6.39 -11.23 11.06
C ARG A 113 -5.00 -11.20 11.66
N ASP A 114 -4.82 -11.86 12.81
CA ASP A 114 -3.51 -11.87 13.46
C ASP A 114 -2.45 -12.40 12.48
N GLY A 115 -1.32 -11.73 12.42
CA GLY A 115 -0.22 -12.13 11.55
C GLY A 115 0.71 -11.00 11.22
N HIS A 116 1.65 -11.31 10.32
CA HIS A 116 2.65 -10.36 9.83
C HIS A 116 2.30 -9.95 8.41
N TYR A 117 2.46 -8.67 8.12
CA TYR A 117 2.05 -8.10 6.84
C TYR A 117 3.09 -7.12 6.32
N GLU A 118 3.05 -6.88 5.02
CA GLU A 118 3.78 -5.79 4.38
C GLU A 118 2.87 -5.08 3.39
N LEU A 119 3.05 -3.78 3.29
CA LEU A 119 2.37 -2.98 2.29
C LEU A 119 3.41 -2.35 1.41
N HIS A 120 3.26 -2.52 0.09
CA HIS A 120 4.13 -1.92 -0.90
C HIS A 120 3.32 -0.94 -1.72
N VAL A 121 3.87 0.24 -1.95
CA VAL A 121 3.18 1.28 -2.71
C VAL A 121 4.03 1.64 -3.92
N TYR A 122 3.40 1.65 -5.08
CA TYR A 122 4.04 1.96 -6.36
C TYR A 122 3.41 3.19 -6.97
N VAL A 123 4.21 3.97 -7.66
CA VAL A 123 3.72 5.00 -8.58
C VAL A 123 4.25 4.61 -9.94
N GLY A 124 3.33 4.41 -10.90
CA GLY A 124 3.71 3.76 -12.13
C GLY A 124 4.21 2.36 -11.82
N ARG A 125 5.42 2.06 -12.27
CA ARG A 125 6.03 0.75 -12.00
C ARG A 125 7.15 0.83 -10.98
N GLU A 126 7.31 1.98 -10.33
CA GLU A 126 8.39 2.18 -9.38
C GLU A 126 7.90 2.02 -7.96
N LEU A 127 8.59 1.16 -7.22
CA LEU A 127 8.29 0.97 -5.80
C LEU A 127 8.69 2.23 -5.03
N GLN A 128 7.76 2.80 -4.30
CA GLN A 128 7.99 4.02 -3.54
C GLN A 128 8.34 3.71 -2.10
N LYS A 129 7.64 2.74 -1.49
CA LYS A 129 7.85 2.45 -0.08
C LYS A 129 7.31 1.08 0.26
N ARG A 130 7.98 0.43 1.20
CA ARG A 130 7.52 -0.80 1.84
C ARG A 130 7.41 -0.52 3.32
N ILE A 131 6.35 -0.98 3.93
CA ILE A 131 6.16 -0.86 5.37
C ILE A 131 5.64 -2.18 5.90
N SER A 132 6.20 -2.64 7.01
CA SER A 132 5.78 -3.87 7.67
C SER A 132 4.92 -3.55 8.86
N PHE A 133 3.95 -4.41 9.13
CA PHE A 133 3.15 -4.26 10.34
C PHE A 133 2.69 -5.62 10.82
N THR A 134 2.29 -5.67 12.08
CA THR A 134 1.82 -6.91 12.69
C THR A 134 0.47 -6.67 13.34
N VAL A 135 -0.34 -7.73 13.36
CA VAL A 135 -1.58 -7.78 14.12
C VAL A 135 -1.42 -8.94 15.09
N GLY A 136 -1.58 -8.64 16.38
CA GLY A 136 -1.38 -9.65 17.42
C GLY A 136 0.01 -9.60 17.98
N ASP A 137 0.33 -10.60 18.81
CA ASP A 137 1.58 -10.61 19.56
C ASP A 137 2.73 -11.26 18.82
N GLU A 138 2.54 -11.63 17.59
CA GLU A 138 3.60 -12.35 16.88
C GLU A 138 4.35 -11.48 15.93
#